data_90e2a57f9cdfe13e56da39cf7b8d9301
#
_entry.id   90e2a57f9cdfe13e56da39cf7b8d9301
#
_cell.length_a   1.000
_cell.length_b   1.000
_cell.length_c   1.000
_cell.angle_alpha   90.00
_cell.angle_beta   90.00
_cell.angle_gamma   90.00
#
_symmetry.space_group_name_H-M   'P 1'
#
loop_
_entity.id
_entity.type
_entity.pdbx_description
1 polymer ?
#
loop_
_entity_poly.entity_id
_entity_poly.type
_entity_poly.pdbx_seq_one_letter_code
_entity_poly.pdbx_strand_id
1 'polypeptide(L)'
;FDPYFTMDGVSRGYSVYFRETDYGEFNVANYLTNSFGAGIQFGYPINEIQRIGLNLNYDKTDISAGTLPAREISNFLNSEGDIFETLKAQAVWSRITLNRGLFPTNGSSIDVLFQTTVPGSDIDYYKINLRNKIYRPLGFADLVFGFVGELGYIGTYGDTEVTPFFENFYSGGPRSL
;
A
#
# COMPACT_ATOMS: atom_id res chain seq x y z
N PHE A 1 16.28 -11.96 2.89
CA PHE A 1 16.34 -10.69 3.63
C PHE A 1 17.67 -10.61 4.37
N ASP A 2 18.38 -9.50 4.21
CA ASP A 2 19.64 -9.19 4.84
C ASP A 2 19.45 -7.90 5.67
N PRO A 3 19.37 -7.99 7.02
CA PRO A 3 19.10 -6.82 7.87
C PRO A 3 20.29 -5.87 8.03
N TYR A 4 21.50 -6.32 7.70
CA TYR A 4 22.76 -5.58 7.86
C TYR A 4 23.59 -5.61 6.58
N PHE A 5 22.95 -5.26 5.45
CA PHE A 5 23.62 -5.22 4.14
C PHE A 5 24.82 -4.26 4.11
N THR A 6 24.74 -3.17 4.88
CA THR A 6 25.85 -2.25 5.12
C THR A 6 26.11 -2.06 6.59
N MET A 7 27.31 -1.57 6.95
CA MET A 7 27.70 -1.27 8.32
C MET A 7 26.83 -0.17 8.97
N ASP A 8 26.25 0.70 8.15
CA ASP A 8 25.35 1.78 8.60
C ASP A 8 23.90 1.31 8.85
N GLY A 9 23.66 0.00 8.81
CA GLY A 9 22.36 -0.60 9.14
C GLY A 9 21.33 -0.57 8.02
N VAL A 10 21.75 -0.38 6.76
CA VAL A 10 20.86 -0.57 5.60
C VAL A 10 20.48 -2.03 5.53
N SER A 11 19.19 -2.30 5.48
CA SER A 11 18.64 -3.63 5.19
C SER A 11 18.30 -3.77 3.71
N ARG A 12 18.43 -4.99 3.20
CA ARG A 12 18.07 -5.36 1.84
C ARG A 12 17.19 -6.60 1.83
N GLY A 13 16.15 -6.59 0.99
CA GLY A 13 15.27 -7.74 0.80
C GLY A 13 14.93 -7.93 -0.66
N TYR A 14 14.58 -9.16 -1.01
CA TYR A 14 14.03 -9.55 -2.28
C TYR A 14 12.70 -10.23 -2.05
N SER A 15 11.76 -10.03 -2.93
CA SER A 15 10.44 -10.66 -2.89
C SER A 15 10.05 -11.17 -4.27
N VAL A 16 9.39 -12.32 -4.29
CA VAL A 16 8.67 -12.84 -5.45
C VAL A 16 7.33 -13.31 -4.91
N TYR A 17 6.26 -12.97 -5.56
CA TYR A 17 4.93 -13.38 -5.13
C TYR A 17 4.00 -13.65 -6.30
N PHE A 18 3.05 -14.51 -6.03
CA PHE A 18 1.86 -14.72 -6.83
C PHE A 18 0.65 -14.48 -5.94
N ARG A 19 -0.31 -13.71 -6.43
CA ARG A 19 -1.53 -13.38 -5.71
C ARG A 19 -2.72 -13.50 -6.63
N GLU A 20 -3.73 -14.22 -6.17
CA GLU A 20 -5.06 -14.25 -6.75
C GLU A 20 -6.02 -13.60 -5.76
N THR A 21 -6.86 -12.68 -6.23
CA THR A 21 -7.86 -12.01 -5.40
C THR A 21 -9.19 -11.97 -6.14
N ASP A 22 -10.18 -12.64 -5.58
CA ASP A 22 -11.56 -12.60 -6.06
C ASP A 22 -12.35 -11.54 -5.25
N TYR A 23 -12.58 -10.39 -5.85
CA TYR A 23 -13.36 -9.32 -5.24
C TYR A 23 -14.86 -9.61 -5.23
N GLY A 24 -15.34 -10.54 -6.05
CA GLY A 24 -16.73 -11.02 -6.05
C GLY A 24 -17.08 -11.77 -4.77
N GLU A 25 -16.17 -12.60 -4.25
CA GLU A 25 -16.37 -13.29 -2.96
C GLU A 25 -16.46 -12.32 -1.78
N PHE A 26 -15.81 -11.17 -1.87
CA PHE A 26 -15.86 -10.13 -0.83
C PHE A 26 -17.06 -9.17 -0.97
N ASN A 27 -17.92 -9.34 -1.98
CA ASN A 27 -19.01 -8.42 -2.33
C ASN A 27 -18.55 -6.94 -2.50
N VAL A 28 -17.30 -6.72 -2.91
CA VAL A 28 -16.74 -5.39 -3.14
C VAL A 28 -16.95 -4.98 -4.60
N ALA A 29 -16.61 -5.88 -5.54
CA ALA A 29 -16.77 -5.65 -6.98
C ALA A 29 -16.69 -6.99 -7.72
N ASN A 30 -17.30 -7.07 -8.91
CA ASN A 30 -17.39 -8.33 -9.64
C ASN A 30 -16.23 -8.48 -10.64
N TYR A 31 -15.03 -8.71 -10.11
CA TYR A 31 -13.83 -9.01 -10.89
C TYR A 31 -12.82 -9.85 -10.07
N LEU A 32 -11.91 -10.51 -10.79
CA LEU A 32 -10.81 -11.30 -10.25
C LEU A 32 -9.49 -10.70 -10.74
N THR A 33 -8.48 -10.66 -9.88
CA THR A 33 -7.13 -10.26 -10.27
C THR A 33 -6.13 -11.36 -9.97
N ASN A 34 -5.31 -11.68 -10.97
CA ASN A 34 -4.13 -12.52 -10.84
C ASN A 34 -2.90 -11.64 -10.98
N SER A 35 -2.07 -11.60 -9.96
CA SER A 35 -0.86 -10.77 -9.97
C SER A 35 0.37 -11.64 -9.70
N PHE A 36 1.37 -11.46 -10.54
CA PHE A 36 2.72 -11.97 -10.32
C PHE A 36 3.65 -10.78 -10.16
N GLY A 37 4.53 -10.83 -9.16
CA GLY A 37 5.48 -9.73 -8.95
C GLY A 37 6.80 -10.19 -8.38
N ALA A 38 7.82 -9.36 -8.65
CA ALA A 38 9.16 -9.50 -8.10
C ALA A 38 9.68 -8.12 -7.70
N GLY A 39 10.39 -8.05 -6.58
CA GLY A 39 10.85 -6.77 -6.08
C GLY A 39 12.13 -6.82 -5.25
N ILE A 40 12.73 -5.64 -5.12
CA ILE A 40 13.84 -5.37 -4.23
C ILE A 40 13.45 -4.25 -3.28
N GLN A 41 13.82 -4.41 -2.02
CA GLN A 41 13.55 -3.42 -0.98
C GLN A 41 14.80 -3.08 -0.21
N PHE A 42 14.92 -1.81 0.15
CA PHE A 42 15.95 -1.28 1.02
C PHE A 42 15.30 -0.56 2.20
N GLY A 43 15.85 -0.74 3.39
CA GLY A 43 15.42 -0.03 4.58
C GLY A 43 16.61 0.63 5.26
N TYR A 44 16.46 1.90 5.64
CA TYR A 44 17.47 2.66 6.34
C TYR A 44 16.91 3.21 7.66
N PRO A 45 17.47 2.85 8.81
CA PRO A 45 17.13 3.47 10.09
C PRO A 45 17.80 4.85 10.19
N ILE A 46 17.00 5.93 10.14
CA ILE A 46 17.53 7.30 10.35
C ILE A 46 17.97 7.47 11.78
N ASN A 47 17.17 6.93 12.71
CA ASN A 47 17.44 6.88 14.15
C ASN A 47 16.56 5.80 14.79
N GLU A 48 16.55 5.70 16.13
CA GLU A 48 15.81 4.67 16.88
C GLU A 48 14.30 4.68 16.64
N ILE A 49 13.74 5.85 16.29
CA ILE A 49 12.28 6.04 16.12
C ILE A 49 11.86 6.27 14.68
N GLN A 50 12.79 6.46 13.73
CA GLN A 50 12.49 6.79 12.35
C GLN A 50 13.19 5.86 11.36
N ARG A 51 12.48 5.49 10.32
CA ARG A 51 12.99 4.64 9.24
C ARG A 51 12.49 5.12 7.88
N ILE A 52 13.33 5.00 6.86
CA ILE A 52 12.95 5.12 5.46
C ILE A 52 13.07 3.74 4.81
N GLY A 53 12.07 3.40 4.00
CA GLY A 53 12.09 2.24 3.11
C GLY A 53 11.98 2.68 1.66
N LEU A 54 12.71 2.03 0.76
CA LEU A 54 12.61 2.19 -0.68
C LEU A 54 12.36 0.83 -1.30
N ASN A 55 11.33 0.72 -2.13
CA ASN A 55 10.98 -0.52 -2.81
C ASN A 55 10.87 -0.27 -4.31
N LEU A 56 11.34 -1.21 -5.09
CA LEU A 56 11.15 -1.26 -6.53
C LEU A 56 10.57 -2.63 -6.86
N ASN A 57 9.37 -2.65 -7.44
CA ASN A 57 8.63 -3.88 -7.72
C ASN A 57 8.18 -3.88 -9.18
N TYR A 58 8.41 -4.98 -9.86
CA TYR A 58 7.75 -5.29 -11.12
C TYR A 58 6.52 -6.14 -10.83
N ASP A 59 5.39 -5.73 -11.37
CA ASP A 59 4.10 -6.40 -11.22
C ASP A 59 3.47 -6.64 -12.59
N LYS A 60 3.05 -7.86 -12.83
CA LYS A 60 2.16 -8.22 -13.94
C LYS A 60 0.82 -8.60 -13.36
N THR A 61 -0.22 -7.87 -13.72
CA THR A 61 -1.60 -8.04 -13.23
C THR A 61 -2.51 -8.37 -14.40
N ASP A 62 -3.24 -9.48 -14.29
CA ASP A 62 -4.28 -9.92 -15.19
C ASP A 62 -5.62 -9.76 -14.50
N ILE A 63 -6.57 -9.10 -15.15
CA ILE A 63 -7.88 -8.76 -14.59
C ILE A 63 -8.96 -9.45 -15.41
N SER A 64 -9.73 -10.31 -14.76
CA SER A 64 -10.88 -10.98 -15.34
C SER A 64 -12.17 -10.37 -14.78
N ALA A 65 -12.97 -9.75 -15.66
CA ALA A 65 -14.28 -9.24 -15.29
C ALA A 65 -15.27 -10.39 -15.04
N GLY A 66 -16.08 -10.28 -14.01
CA GLY A 66 -17.17 -11.21 -13.75
C GLY A 66 -18.35 -11.02 -14.71
N THR A 67 -19.43 -11.75 -14.51
CA THR A 67 -20.60 -11.80 -15.41
C THR A 67 -21.37 -10.48 -15.52
N LEU A 68 -21.30 -9.60 -14.51
CA LEU A 68 -21.96 -8.29 -14.48
C LEU A 68 -21.03 -7.26 -13.81
N PRO A 69 -19.95 -6.85 -14.46
CA PRO A 69 -19.02 -5.87 -13.88
C PRO A 69 -19.65 -4.48 -13.83
N ALA A 70 -19.23 -3.65 -12.90
CA ALA A 70 -19.61 -2.25 -12.86
C ALA A 70 -19.17 -1.52 -14.15
N ARG A 71 -19.90 -0.46 -14.53
CA ARG A 71 -19.63 0.28 -15.79
C ARG A 71 -18.21 0.84 -15.83
N GLU A 72 -17.69 1.31 -14.69
CA GLU A 72 -16.34 1.83 -14.54
C GLU A 72 -15.29 0.76 -14.87
N ILE A 73 -15.48 -0.47 -14.39
CA ILE A 73 -14.60 -1.62 -14.67
C ILE A 73 -14.63 -1.95 -16.15
N SER A 74 -15.82 -2.07 -16.73
CA SER A 74 -15.97 -2.37 -18.16
C SER A 74 -15.35 -1.29 -19.04
N ASN A 75 -15.54 -0.02 -18.71
CA ASN A 75 -14.98 1.09 -19.46
C ASN A 75 -13.43 1.08 -19.36
N PHE A 76 -12.89 0.89 -18.19
CA PHE A 76 -11.44 0.81 -17.97
C PHE A 76 -10.81 -0.35 -18.77
N LEU A 77 -11.37 -1.56 -18.68
CA LEU A 77 -10.86 -2.72 -19.41
C LEU A 77 -10.98 -2.58 -20.93
N ASN A 78 -11.99 -1.84 -21.42
CA ASN A 78 -12.15 -1.57 -22.85
C ASN A 78 -11.17 -0.51 -23.36
N SER A 79 -10.74 0.45 -22.52
CA SER A 79 -9.79 1.51 -22.90
C SER A 79 -8.34 1.08 -22.71
N GLU A 80 -8.02 0.45 -21.60
CA GLU A 80 -6.63 0.19 -21.16
C GLU A 80 -6.22 -1.30 -21.34
N GLY A 81 -7.22 -2.22 -21.53
CA GLY A 81 -6.97 -3.66 -21.63
C GLY A 81 -7.16 -4.38 -20.29
N ASP A 82 -6.76 -5.66 -20.25
CA ASP A 82 -6.95 -6.59 -19.12
C ASP A 82 -5.65 -7.06 -18.47
N ILE A 83 -4.51 -6.89 -19.14
CA ILE A 83 -3.19 -7.28 -18.66
C ILE A 83 -2.31 -6.02 -18.56
N PHE A 84 -1.73 -5.81 -17.37
CA PHE A 84 -0.89 -4.65 -17.08
C PHE A 84 0.46 -5.08 -16.54
N GLU A 85 1.51 -4.57 -17.16
CA GLU A 85 2.89 -4.70 -16.68
C GLU A 85 3.34 -3.34 -16.12
N THR A 86 3.66 -3.30 -14.83
CA THR A 86 4.00 -2.06 -14.14
C THR A 86 5.29 -2.21 -13.35
N LEU A 87 6.15 -1.21 -13.45
CA LEU A 87 7.30 -1.05 -12.57
C LEU A 87 6.96 0.02 -11.53
N LYS A 88 6.81 -0.39 -10.26
CA LYS A 88 6.40 0.47 -9.15
C LYS A 88 7.58 0.87 -8.30
N ALA A 89 7.82 2.16 -8.15
CA ALA A 89 8.74 2.71 -7.16
C ALA A 89 7.96 3.21 -5.94
N GLN A 90 8.40 2.83 -4.74
CA GLN A 90 7.73 3.16 -3.50
C GLN A 90 8.72 3.67 -2.47
N ALA A 91 8.39 4.77 -1.80
CA ALA A 91 9.10 5.31 -0.67
C ALA A 91 8.17 5.30 0.56
N VAL A 92 8.68 4.80 1.68
CA VAL A 92 7.95 4.74 2.95
C VAL A 92 8.78 5.44 4.01
N TRP A 93 8.17 6.39 4.71
CA TRP A 93 8.76 6.97 5.91
C TRP A 93 7.88 6.63 7.11
N SER A 94 8.51 6.10 8.16
CA SER A 94 7.84 5.73 9.40
C SER A 94 8.50 6.39 10.60
N ARG A 95 7.69 6.88 11.53
CA ARG A 95 8.11 7.35 12.83
C ARG A 95 7.25 6.70 13.91
N ILE A 96 7.89 6.01 14.87
CA ILE A 96 7.22 5.25 15.92
C ILE A 96 7.76 5.67 17.27
N THR A 97 6.88 6.21 18.12
CA THR A 97 7.19 6.59 19.52
C THR A 97 6.28 5.85 20.50
N LEU A 98 5.62 4.78 20.05
CA LEU A 98 4.75 3.95 20.88
C LEU A 98 5.56 3.27 21.99
N ASN A 99 5.04 3.29 23.21
CA ASN A 99 5.69 2.66 24.37
C ASN A 99 5.72 1.12 24.30
N ARG A 100 4.88 0.48 23.48
CA ARG A 100 4.85 -0.96 23.22
C ARG A 100 4.13 -1.29 21.91
N GLY A 101 4.47 -2.43 21.31
CA GLY A 101 3.92 -2.86 20.02
C GLY A 101 2.48 -3.39 20.10
N LEU A 102 2.17 -4.10 21.21
CA LEU A 102 0.83 -4.63 21.48
C LEU A 102 0.17 -3.80 22.59
N PHE A 103 -1.09 -3.40 22.36
CA PHE A 103 -1.88 -2.59 23.28
C PHE A 103 -1.13 -1.35 23.79
N PRO A 104 -0.70 -0.44 22.88
CA PRO A 104 0.00 0.76 23.28
C PRO A 104 -0.89 1.65 24.14
N THR A 105 -0.31 2.23 25.19
CA THR A 105 -1.02 3.13 26.09
C THR A 105 -0.55 4.57 25.97
N ASN A 106 0.61 4.80 25.34
CA ASN A 106 1.15 6.14 25.14
C ASN A 106 2.05 6.18 23.90
N GLY A 107 2.11 7.35 23.25
CA GLY A 107 2.93 7.60 22.09
C GLY A 107 2.14 7.73 20.79
N SER A 108 2.86 7.77 19.68
CA SER A 108 2.28 7.90 18.34
C SER A 108 3.06 7.10 17.30
N SER A 109 2.39 6.75 16.21
CA SER A 109 3.00 6.23 15.00
C SER A 109 2.49 7.04 13.81
N ILE A 110 3.39 7.43 12.93
CA ILE A 110 3.09 8.08 11.65
C ILE A 110 3.78 7.27 10.57
N ASP A 111 3.03 6.85 9.57
CA ASP A 111 3.53 6.17 8.38
C ASP A 111 3.08 6.96 7.15
N VAL A 112 4.03 7.35 6.31
CA VAL A 112 3.78 8.02 5.03
C VAL A 112 4.33 7.13 3.93
N LEU A 113 3.49 6.79 2.98
CA LEU A 113 3.82 6.01 1.81
C LEU A 113 3.58 6.86 0.56
N PHE A 114 4.57 6.94 -0.28
CA PHE A 114 4.47 7.44 -1.64
C PHE A 114 4.82 6.31 -2.60
N GLN A 115 3.95 6.07 -3.57
CA GLN A 115 4.15 5.09 -4.63
C GLN A 115 3.89 5.75 -5.97
N THR A 116 4.68 5.41 -6.96
CA THR A 116 4.45 5.81 -8.35
C THR A 116 4.85 4.67 -9.27
N THR A 117 4.21 4.56 -10.40
CA THR A 117 4.72 3.75 -11.50
C THR A 117 5.89 4.47 -12.17
N VAL A 118 6.78 3.73 -12.80
CA VAL A 118 7.92 4.29 -13.55
C VAL A 118 7.49 4.45 -15.00
N PRO A 119 7.86 5.54 -15.69
CA PRO A 119 7.55 5.73 -17.11
C PRO A 119 7.97 4.51 -17.96
N GLY A 120 7.07 4.06 -18.82
CA GLY A 120 7.20 2.81 -19.59
C GLY A 120 6.42 1.65 -19.01
N SER A 121 5.68 1.86 -17.92
CA SER A 121 4.62 0.98 -17.44
C SER A 121 3.38 1.11 -18.33
N ASP A 122 2.53 0.09 -18.38
CA ASP A 122 1.28 0.13 -19.16
C ASP A 122 0.28 1.14 -18.59
N ILE A 123 0.35 1.44 -17.29
CA ILE A 123 -0.46 2.45 -16.61
C ILE A 123 0.41 3.34 -15.74
N ASP A 124 0.13 4.64 -15.80
CA ASP A 124 0.85 5.68 -15.10
C ASP A 124 -0.01 6.29 -13.98
N TYR A 125 0.35 6.03 -12.73
CA TYR A 125 -0.33 6.58 -11.56
C TYR A 125 0.63 6.82 -10.40
N TYR A 126 0.19 7.65 -9.46
CA TYR A 126 0.86 7.83 -8.17
C TYR A 126 -0.15 7.73 -7.03
N LYS A 127 0.34 7.32 -5.87
CA LYS A 127 -0.47 7.04 -4.68
C LYS A 127 0.25 7.58 -3.44
N ILE A 128 -0.49 8.28 -2.60
CA ILE A 128 0.00 8.77 -1.32
C ILE A 128 -0.91 8.20 -0.24
N ASN A 129 -0.34 7.61 0.79
CA ASN A 129 -1.05 7.15 1.97
C ASN A 129 -0.38 7.70 3.22
N LEU A 130 -1.19 8.29 4.12
CA LEU A 130 -0.79 8.74 5.43
C LEU A 130 -1.60 8.00 6.47
N ARG A 131 -0.92 7.28 7.36
CA ARG A 131 -1.54 6.62 8.51
C ARG A 131 -0.98 7.19 9.80
N ASN A 132 -1.88 7.60 10.70
CA ASN A 132 -1.52 8.13 12.01
C ASN A 132 -2.22 7.35 13.12
N LYS A 133 -1.48 7.03 14.19
CA LYS A 133 -2.01 6.42 15.42
C LYS A 133 -1.50 7.24 16.60
N ILE A 134 -2.39 7.60 17.52
CA ILE A 134 -2.07 8.34 18.73
C ILE A 134 -2.70 7.64 19.91
N TYR A 135 -1.94 7.42 20.97
CA TYR A 135 -2.41 6.86 22.23
C TYR A 135 -2.02 7.77 23.39
N ARG A 136 -2.96 8.07 24.28
CA ARG A 136 -2.78 8.91 25.45
C ARG A 136 -3.50 8.32 26.66
N PRO A 137 -2.82 8.12 27.80
CA PRO A 137 -3.50 7.74 29.04
C PRO A 137 -4.37 8.90 29.53
N LEU A 138 -5.58 8.61 29.95
CA LEU A 138 -6.52 9.63 30.47
C LEU A 138 -6.33 9.94 31.95
N GLY A 139 -5.42 9.23 32.63
CA GLY A 139 -5.04 9.48 34.03
C GLY A 139 -6.04 8.97 35.06
N PHE A 140 -7.12 8.31 34.66
CA PHE A 140 -8.09 7.69 35.56
C PHE A 140 -8.55 6.32 35.00
N ALA A 141 -8.81 5.37 35.90
CA ALA A 141 -9.37 4.04 35.60
C ALA A 141 -8.62 3.24 34.52
N ASP A 142 -7.30 3.42 34.38
CA ASP A 142 -6.44 2.79 33.38
C ASP A 142 -6.94 2.95 31.94
N LEU A 143 -7.75 3.99 31.68
CA LEU A 143 -8.30 4.30 30.36
C LEU A 143 -7.26 4.93 29.48
N VAL A 144 -7.24 4.51 28.20
CA VAL A 144 -6.37 5.03 27.15
C VAL A 144 -7.23 5.57 26.02
N PHE A 145 -7.04 6.83 25.68
CA PHE A 145 -7.57 7.39 24.44
C PHE A 145 -6.72 6.88 23.26
N GLY A 146 -7.36 6.26 22.27
CA GLY A 146 -6.75 5.83 21.03
C GLY A 146 -7.40 6.54 19.84
N PHE A 147 -6.60 7.12 18.98
CA PHE A 147 -7.02 7.67 17.68
C PHE A 147 -6.24 6.98 16.55
N VAL A 148 -6.95 6.54 15.54
CA VAL A 148 -6.37 6.00 14.31
C VAL A 148 -7.00 6.73 13.13
N GLY A 149 -6.17 7.38 12.32
CA GLY A 149 -6.60 8.08 11.11
C GLY A 149 -5.79 7.60 9.91
N GLU A 150 -6.44 7.47 8.77
CA GLU A 150 -5.81 7.13 7.51
C GLU A 150 -6.36 8.04 6.40
N LEU A 151 -5.44 8.58 5.59
CA LEU A 151 -5.74 9.42 4.45
C LEU A 151 -5.03 8.84 3.23
N GLY A 152 -5.76 8.65 2.14
CA GLY A 152 -5.23 8.15 0.89
C GLY A 152 -5.61 9.07 -0.27
N TYR A 153 -4.69 9.23 -1.20
CA TYR A 153 -4.93 9.91 -2.46
C TYR A 153 -4.27 9.10 -3.59
N ILE A 154 -4.96 8.99 -4.71
CA ILE A 154 -4.45 8.38 -5.93
C ILE A 154 -4.76 9.31 -7.11
N GLY A 155 -3.80 9.46 -8.02
CA GLY A 155 -3.95 10.23 -9.23
C GLY A 155 -3.19 9.59 -10.38
N THR A 156 -3.55 9.95 -11.60
CA THR A 156 -2.90 9.47 -12.82
C THR A 156 -2.01 10.54 -13.42
N TYR A 157 -1.08 10.13 -14.27
CA TYR A 157 -0.24 11.01 -15.08
C TYR A 157 0.06 10.32 -16.44
N GLY A 158 0.80 11.00 -17.33
CA GLY A 158 1.12 10.47 -18.64
C GLY A 158 -0.11 10.26 -19.51
N ASP A 159 -0.20 9.12 -20.15
CA ASP A 159 -1.27 8.77 -21.09
C ASP A 159 -2.46 8.07 -20.40
N THR A 160 -2.37 7.78 -19.10
CA THR A 160 -3.45 7.13 -18.34
C THR A 160 -4.48 8.16 -17.88
N GLU A 161 -5.68 8.13 -18.44
CA GLU A 161 -6.74 9.08 -18.12
C GLU A 161 -7.58 8.66 -16.90
N VAL A 162 -7.71 7.36 -16.65
CA VAL A 162 -8.59 6.81 -15.62
C VAL A 162 -7.79 6.12 -14.53
N THR A 163 -8.08 6.46 -13.28
CA THR A 163 -7.45 5.82 -12.13
C THR A 163 -7.72 4.32 -12.13
N PRO A 164 -6.68 3.46 -12.00
CA PRO A 164 -6.87 2.02 -11.96
C PRO A 164 -7.70 1.62 -10.73
N PHE A 165 -8.90 1.09 -10.95
CA PHE A 165 -9.88 0.77 -9.91
C PHE A 165 -9.35 -0.28 -8.91
N PHE A 166 -8.48 -1.17 -9.34
CA PHE A 166 -7.87 -2.21 -8.49
C PHE A 166 -6.78 -1.68 -7.55
N GLU A 167 -6.36 -0.42 -7.73
CA GLU A 167 -5.44 0.28 -6.81
C GLU A 167 -6.16 1.25 -5.87
N ASN A 168 -7.48 1.37 -5.96
CA ASN A 168 -8.27 2.24 -5.10
C ASN A 168 -8.16 1.85 -3.62
N PHE A 169 -8.39 2.84 -2.76
CA PHE A 169 -8.52 2.61 -1.32
C PHE A 169 -9.92 2.09 -1.01
N TYR A 170 -9.98 0.98 -0.29
CA TYR A 170 -11.25 0.43 0.19
C TYR A 170 -11.35 0.67 1.70
N SER A 171 -12.46 1.26 2.14
CA SER A 171 -12.79 1.40 3.55
C SER A 171 -13.91 0.42 3.91
N GLY A 172 -13.78 -0.25 5.06
CA GLY A 172 -14.74 -1.25 5.53
C GLY A 172 -14.08 -2.61 5.81
N GLY A 173 -14.83 -3.47 6.48
CA GLY A 173 -14.37 -4.78 6.91
C GLY A 173 -13.72 -4.80 8.30
N PRO A 174 -13.48 -5.99 8.88
CA PRO A 174 -13.08 -6.18 10.28
C PRO A 174 -11.67 -5.66 10.62
N ARG A 175 -10.89 -5.23 9.63
CA ARG A 175 -9.53 -4.71 9.82
C ARG A 175 -9.37 -3.22 9.49
N SER A 176 -10.44 -2.54 9.11
CA SER A 176 -10.43 -1.11 8.74
C SER A 176 -10.83 -0.17 9.87
N LEU A 177 -11.06 -0.71 11.08
CA LEU A 177 -11.32 0.04 12.30
C LEU A 177 -10.19 -0.14 13.29
#